data_a7ba8cb0f0505bab1917d944fafa05f6
#
_entry.id   a7ba8cb0f0505bab1917d944fafa05f6
#
_cell.length_a   1.000
_cell.length_b   1.000
_cell.length_c   1.000
_cell.angle_alpha   90.00
_cell.angle_beta   90.00
_cell.angle_gamma   90.00
#
_symmetry.space_group_name_H-M   'P 1'
#
loop_
_entity.id
_entity.type
_entity.pdbx_description
1 polymer ?
#
loop_
_entity_poly.entity_id
_entity_poly.type
_entity_poly.pdbx_seq_one_letter_code
_entity_poly.pdbx_strand_id
1 'polypeptide(L)'
;MILRLYPSRLRGTVSVPPSKSLLHRELICRRLAGQTTALPPHPADDIRYTAAALAQLDIPAPTVYCGDSGSTLRFLLPLFMALGKLDAVFTGSPRLLQRPIPADLGLCPTAAGLTLTRPLRSGTWTLSAAATSQVVSGLLMALPLLPESSDIMLTEKPVSRPYLDMTCRVLQHHGVVVAETPGGYHIDGGQTYRPAPLLTAPDWSAAAYWLVLARVQQQRTSGGTRNDLRVALHDTQAEDTPLSCGVSPGWQGDSIIEEYLRDVPQTVDLTDTPDLLMPLALYAALQPGRTTRFTGCGFLRGKESDRPHAVAQVLHTLGAQVQEAADSLVITGVSGLHGGCVDSFGDHRIAMLAGCAAMLADGPVTLTGGEQVAKSYPDFWKDMAALGGRTEVLEP
;
A
#
# COMPACT_ATOMS: atom_id res chain seq x y z
N MET A 1 18.57 7.21 7.45
CA MET A 1 18.21 7.94 8.70
C MET A 1 18.10 6.97 9.86
N ILE A 2 18.81 7.25 10.95
CA ILE A 2 18.69 6.46 12.18
C ILE A 2 17.91 7.30 13.20
N LEU A 3 16.85 6.72 13.75
CA LEU A 3 15.98 7.35 14.75
C LEU A 3 16.10 6.64 16.09
N ARG A 4 16.10 7.41 17.16
CA ARG A 4 15.84 6.91 18.51
C ARG A 4 14.43 7.35 18.93
N LEU A 5 13.61 6.38 19.24
CA LEU A 5 12.19 6.53 19.56
C LEU A 5 11.99 6.13 21.03
N TYR A 6 11.25 6.94 21.77
CA TYR A 6 11.07 6.73 23.20
C TYR A 6 9.62 6.35 23.51
N PRO A 7 9.40 5.49 24.51
CA PRO A 7 8.06 5.20 24.99
C PRO A 7 7.29 6.48 25.26
N SER A 8 6.09 6.59 24.70
CA SER A 8 5.29 7.81 24.74
C SER A 8 3.81 7.50 24.69
N ARG A 9 3.02 8.21 25.50
CA ARG A 9 1.58 8.18 25.37
C ARG A 9 1.13 9.26 24.41
N LEU A 10 0.60 8.85 23.28
CA LEU A 10 0.12 9.77 22.25
C LEU A 10 -1.26 10.33 22.61
N ARG A 11 -1.49 11.62 22.29
CA ARG A 11 -2.72 12.36 22.56
C ARG A 11 -3.05 13.29 21.40
N GLY A 12 -4.33 13.59 21.23
CA GLY A 12 -4.79 14.47 20.16
C GLY A 12 -5.42 13.73 18.98
N THR A 13 -5.57 14.42 17.88
CA THR A 13 -6.20 13.87 16.67
C THR A 13 -5.19 13.83 15.54
N VAL A 14 -5.07 12.69 14.88
CA VAL A 14 -4.29 12.54 13.65
C VAL A 14 -5.24 12.44 12.45
N SER A 15 -4.94 13.18 11.40
CA SER A 15 -5.58 13.03 10.08
C SER A 15 -4.66 12.20 9.20
N VAL A 16 -5.15 11.06 8.73
CA VAL A 16 -4.34 10.18 7.87
C VAL A 16 -4.27 10.72 6.45
N PRO A 17 -3.19 10.40 5.69
CA PRO A 17 -3.07 10.84 4.30
C PRO A 17 -4.17 10.24 3.42
N PRO A 18 -4.41 10.82 2.22
CA PRO A 18 -5.28 10.23 1.21
C PRO A 18 -4.77 8.85 0.79
N SER A 19 -5.71 7.94 0.47
CA SER A 19 -5.39 6.58 0.04
C SER A 19 -4.47 6.58 -1.18
N LYS A 20 -3.23 6.17 -0.98
CA LYS A 20 -2.25 5.99 -2.04
C LYS A 20 -2.76 5.07 -3.15
N SER A 21 -3.42 3.98 -2.78
CA SER A 21 -3.94 2.99 -3.72
C SER A 21 -5.06 3.53 -4.61
N LEU A 22 -5.91 4.40 -4.07
CA LEU A 22 -6.94 5.09 -4.82
C LEU A 22 -6.32 6.16 -5.72
N LEU A 23 -5.42 6.98 -5.17
CA LEU A 23 -4.84 8.11 -5.87
C LEU A 23 -3.99 7.70 -7.08
N HIS A 24 -3.27 6.57 -7.04
CA HIS A 24 -2.60 6.02 -8.22
C HIS A 24 -3.56 5.82 -9.40
N ARG A 25 -4.72 5.23 -9.13
CA ARG A 25 -5.76 4.93 -10.14
C ARG A 25 -6.39 6.20 -10.68
N GLU A 26 -6.73 7.11 -9.78
CA GLU A 26 -7.26 8.42 -10.12
C GLU A 26 -6.31 9.22 -11.01
N LEU A 27 -5.04 9.30 -10.68
CA LEU A 27 -4.04 9.99 -11.49
C LEU A 27 -3.99 9.45 -12.92
N ILE A 28 -4.03 8.12 -13.07
CA ILE A 28 -4.00 7.45 -14.38
C ILE A 28 -5.30 7.75 -15.14
N CYS A 29 -6.47 7.48 -14.56
CA CYS A 29 -7.76 7.65 -15.23
C CYS A 29 -8.03 9.11 -15.59
N ARG A 30 -7.70 10.05 -14.70
CA ARG A 30 -7.84 11.50 -14.97
C ARG A 30 -6.89 11.96 -16.08
N ARG A 31 -5.63 11.47 -16.11
CA ARG A 31 -4.69 11.78 -17.20
C ARG A 31 -5.21 11.29 -18.55
N LEU A 32 -5.81 10.08 -18.59
CA LEU A 32 -6.42 9.51 -19.79
C LEU A 32 -7.70 10.27 -20.21
N ALA A 33 -8.40 10.85 -19.25
CA ALA A 33 -9.56 11.72 -19.48
C ALA A 33 -9.16 13.17 -19.85
N GLY A 34 -7.89 13.49 -20.03
CA GLY A 34 -7.40 14.83 -20.35
C GLY A 34 -7.43 15.81 -19.18
N GLN A 35 -7.55 15.33 -17.95
CA GLN A 35 -7.56 16.15 -16.75
C GLN A 35 -6.18 16.23 -16.10
N THR A 36 -5.85 17.39 -15.52
CA THR A 36 -4.73 17.55 -14.59
C THR A 36 -5.20 17.29 -13.17
N THR A 37 -4.30 16.81 -12.31
CA THR A 37 -4.59 16.58 -10.90
C THR A 37 -3.50 17.21 -10.05
N ALA A 38 -3.88 18.15 -9.18
CA ALA A 38 -2.98 18.66 -8.16
C ALA A 38 -2.67 17.54 -7.15
N LEU A 39 -1.41 17.39 -6.79
CA LEU A 39 -1.03 16.46 -5.74
C LEU A 39 -1.33 17.06 -4.36
N PRO A 40 -1.62 16.22 -3.36
CA PRO A 40 -1.75 16.68 -1.98
C PRO A 40 -0.44 17.33 -1.50
N PRO A 41 -0.49 18.18 -0.48
CA PRO A 41 0.73 18.61 0.21
C PRO A 41 1.53 17.38 0.70
N HIS A 42 2.85 17.41 0.58
CA HIS A 42 3.74 16.31 0.96
C HIS A 42 3.27 14.93 0.42
N PRO A 43 3.15 14.78 -0.91
CA PRO A 43 2.67 13.54 -1.48
C PRO A 43 3.68 12.40 -1.24
N ALA A 44 3.17 11.20 -1.01
CA ALA A 44 3.99 9.99 -0.92
C ALA A 44 4.88 9.82 -2.16
N ASP A 45 6.08 9.28 -1.98
CA ASP A 45 7.03 9.07 -3.07
C ASP A 45 6.44 8.27 -4.22
N ASP A 46 5.71 7.20 -3.93
CA ASP A 46 5.03 6.40 -4.94
C ASP A 46 4.08 7.24 -5.81
N ILE A 47 3.38 8.21 -5.22
CA ILE A 47 2.46 9.11 -5.93
C ILE A 47 3.23 10.10 -6.77
N ARG A 48 4.33 10.65 -6.25
CA ARG A 48 5.22 11.55 -7.02
C ARG A 48 5.78 10.85 -8.26
N TYR A 49 6.23 9.58 -8.12
CA TYR A 49 6.73 8.80 -9.25
C TYR A 49 5.65 8.56 -10.30
N THR A 50 4.42 8.19 -9.88
CA THR A 50 3.31 8.00 -10.84
C THR A 50 2.96 9.29 -11.57
N ALA A 51 2.86 10.41 -10.85
CA ALA A 51 2.55 11.71 -11.47
C ALA A 51 3.65 12.16 -12.44
N ALA A 52 4.92 12.01 -12.05
CA ALA A 52 6.06 12.33 -12.91
C ALA A 52 6.11 11.45 -14.16
N ALA A 53 5.81 10.16 -14.04
CA ALA A 53 5.74 9.23 -15.15
C ALA A 53 4.60 9.57 -16.14
N LEU A 54 3.43 9.93 -15.61
CA LEU A 54 2.29 10.35 -16.44
C LEU A 54 2.56 11.66 -17.20
N ALA A 55 3.34 12.57 -16.63
CA ALA A 55 3.79 13.79 -17.33
C ALA A 55 4.73 13.50 -18.51
N GLN A 56 5.36 12.33 -18.54
CA GLN A 56 6.26 11.93 -19.62
C GLN A 56 5.55 11.24 -20.79
N LEU A 57 4.24 11.00 -20.72
CA LEU A 57 3.50 10.37 -21.82
C LEU A 57 3.58 11.13 -23.15
N ASP A 58 3.80 12.45 -23.10
CA ASP A 58 3.91 13.28 -24.30
C ASP A 58 5.37 13.47 -24.77
N ILE A 59 6.35 12.93 -24.02
CA ILE A 59 7.77 13.06 -24.31
C ILE A 59 8.23 11.88 -25.18
N PRO A 60 9.05 12.11 -26.22
CA PRO A 60 9.71 11.03 -26.96
C PRO A 60 10.76 10.31 -26.10
N ALA A 61 10.85 8.99 -26.24
CA ALA A 61 11.84 8.14 -25.55
C ALA A 61 12.00 8.44 -24.03
N PRO A 62 10.91 8.42 -23.24
CA PRO A 62 10.98 8.84 -21.85
C PRO A 62 11.71 7.82 -20.98
N THR A 63 12.45 8.31 -19.98
CA THR A 63 12.99 7.49 -18.89
C THR A 63 12.06 7.59 -17.68
N VAL A 64 11.29 6.54 -17.44
CA VAL A 64 10.28 6.47 -16.39
C VAL A 64 10.90 5.94 -15.11
N TYR A 65 11.21 6.83 -14.16
CA TYR A 65 11.74 6.42 -12.87
C TYR A 65 10.61 6.05 -11.91
N CYS A 66 10.60 4.79 -11.46
CA CYS A 66 9.57 4.25 -10.57
C CYS A 66 10.00 4.17 -9.09
N GLY A 67 11.23 4.55 -8.76
CA GLY A 67 11.76 4.40 -7.40
C GLY A 67 11.72 2.93 -6.94
N ASP A 68 11.00 2.68 -5.86
CA ASP A 68 10.65 1.32 -5.38
C ASP A 68 9.13 1.04 -5.49
N SER A 69 8.41 1.82 -6.29
CA SER A 69 6.96 1.74 -6.44
C SER A 69 6.51 0.63 -7.38
N GLY A 70 6.08 -0.48 -6.80
CA GLY A 70 5.48 -1.59 -7.55
C GLY A 70 4.21 -1.19 -8.29
N SER A 71 3.39 -0.30 -7.73
CA SER A 71 2.17 0.20 -8.37
C SER A 71 2.50 1.05 -9.58
N THR A 72 3.42 2.00 -9.47
CA THR A 72 3.86 2.84 -10.59
C THR A 72 4.33 1.97 -11.75
N LEU A 73 5.26 1.05 -11.48
CA LEU A 73 5.81 0.17 -12.53
C LEU A 73 4.72 -0.66 -13.19
N ARG A 74 3.95 -1.44 -12.40
CA ARG A 74 3.01 -2.43 -12.94
C ARG A 74 1.74 -1.84 -13.53
N PHE A 75 1.34 -0.63 -13.12
CA PHE A 75 0.20 0.05 -13.72
C PHE A 75 0.59 0.73 -15.04
N LEU A 76 1.79 1.31 -15.10
CA LEU A 76 2.18 2.11 -16.25
C LEU A 76 2.80 1.28 -17.39
N LEU A 77 3.41 0.14 -17.11
CA LEU A 77 3.93 -0.73 -18.17
C LEU A 77 2.87 -1.05 -19.25
N PRO A 78 1.71 -1.67 -18.93
CA PRO A 78 0.69 -1.95 -19.94
C PRO A 78 0.08 -0.66 -20.52
N LEU A 79 0.01 0.43 -19.76
CA LEU A 79 -0.49 1.71 -20.26
C LEU A 79 0.41 2.30 -21.36
N PHE A 80 1.73 2.34 -21.13
CA PHE A 80 2.70 2.83 -22.13
C PHE A 80 2.68 1.97 -23.39
N MET A 81 2.54 0.63 -23.23
CA MET A 81 2.40 -0.29 -24.34
C MET A 81 1.11 -0.04 -25.16
N ALA A 82 -0.03 0.22 -24.48
CA ALA A 82 -1.31 0.51 -25.12
C ALA A 82 -1.26 1.83 -25.91
N LEU A 83 -0.52 2.82 -25.40
CA LEU A 83 -0.32 4.12 -26.03
C LEU A 83 0.81 4.12 -27.10
N GLY A 84 1.41 2.97 -27.39
CA GLY A 84 2.47 2.85 -28.40
C GLY A 84 3.81 3.50 -28.01
N LYS A 85 4.04 3.77 -26.72
CA LYS A 85 5.27 4.39 -26.19
C LYS A 85 6.36 3.33 -25.97
N LEU A 86 6.76 2.64 -27.04
CA LEU A 86 7.69 1.49 -26.96
C LEU A 86 9.16 1.91 -26.74
N ASP A 87 9.48 3.15 -26.97
CA ASP A 87 10.79 3.76 -26.74
C ASP A 87 11.03 4.13 -25.27
N ALA A 88 10.03 3.93 -24.41
CA ALA A 88 10.14 4.19 -22.97
C ALA A 88 11.05 3.18 -22.27
N VAL A 89 11.89 3.69 -21.34
CA VAL A 89 12.73 2.89 -20.46
C VAL A 89 12.26 3.06 -19.01
N PHE A 90 11.85 1.96 -18.38
CA PHE A 90 11.44 1.96 -16.98
C PHE A 90 12.61 1.64 -16.06
N THR A 91 12.86 2.50 -15.09
CA THR A 91 13.95 2.37 -14.12
C THR A 91 13.42 2.41 -12.69
N GLY A 92 14.25 1.95 -11.74
CA GLY A 92 13.89 1.96 -10.34
C GLY A 92 14.94 1.24 -9.49
N SER A 93 14.59 0.92 -8.25
CA SER A 93 15.50 0.17 -7.39
C SER A 93 15.80 -1.22 -7.96
N PRO A 94 16.99 -1.80 -7.70
CA PRO A 94 17.30 -3.16 -8.12
C PRO A 94 16.27 -4.18 -7.64
N ARG A 95 15.75 -3.99 -6.42
CA ARG A 95 14.72 -4.86 -5.85
C ARG A 95 13.40 -4.76 -6.63
N LEU A 96 12.98 -3.55 -7.02
CA LEU A 96 11.77 -3.35 -7.83
C LEU A 96 11.87 -4.07 -9.17
N LEU A 97 12.99 -3.91 -9.87
CA LEU A 97 13.20 -4.48 -11.20
C LEU A 97 13.32 -6.02 -11.19
N GLN A 98 13.63 -6.62 -10.05
CA GLN A 98 13.67 -8.07 -9.86
C GLN A 98 12.31 -8.67 -9.48
N ARG A 99 11.31 -7.86 -9.14
CA ARG A 99 9.98 -8.36 -8.78
C ARG A 99 9.29 -8.99 -10.01
N PRO A 100 8.58 -10.13 -9.84
CA PRO A 100 7.95 -10.82 -10.95
C PRO A 100 7.03 -9.92 -11.76
N ILE A 101 7.18 -9.99 -13.10
CA ILE A 101 6.30 -9.40 -14.09
C ILE A 101 6.02 -10.50 -15.11
N PRO A 102 4.76 -10.68 -15.58
CA PRO A 102 4.43 -11.70 -16.56
C PRO A 102 5.27 -11.57 -17.85
N ALA A 103 5.86 -12.67 -18.28
CA ALA A 103 6.69 -12.70 -19.48
C ALA A 103 5.93 -12.27 -20.76
N ASP A 104 4.62 -12.53 -20.78
CA ASP A 104 3.73 -12.17 -21.91
C ASP A 104 3.58 -10.66 -22.11
N LEU A 105 3.98 -9.83 -21.16
CA LEU A 105 4.05 -8.39 -21.38
C LEU A 105 5.16 -7.98 -22.35
N GLY A 106 6.10 -8.88 -22.72
CA GLY A 106 7.13 -8.53 -23.70
C GLY A 106 8.07 -7.43 -23.22
N LEU A 107 8.68 -7.65 -22.07
CA LEU A 107 9.69 -6.77 -21.48
C LEU A 107 11.09 -7.35 -21.72
N CYS A 108 12.05 -6.48 -21.93
CA CYS A 108 13.46 -6.83 -22.02
C CYS A 108 14.27 -6.07 -20.95
N PRO A 109 14.89 -6.77 -20.00
CA PRO A 109 15.88 -6.16 -19.11
C PRO A 109 17.11 -5.72 -19.90
N THR A 110 17.56 -4.48 -19.66
CA THR A 110 18.77 -3.90 -20.25
C THR A 110 19.62 -3.25 -19.16
N ALA A 111 20.82 -2.82 -19.48
CA ALA A 111 21.65 -2.04 -18.55
C ALA A 111 21.00 -0.71 -18.13
N ALA A 112 20.11 -0.15 -18.96
CA ALA A 112 19.39 1.08 -18.68
C ALA A 112 18.10 0.88 -17.85
N GLY A 113 17.57 -0.36 -17.76
CA GLY A 113 16.32 -0.67 -17.09
C GLY A 113 15.47 -1.68 -17.86
N LEU A 114 14.15 -1.63 -17.71
CA LEU A 114 13.20 -2.45 -18.48
C LEU A 114 12.73 -1.69 -19.71
N THR A 115 12.86 -2.30 -20.89
CA THR A 115 12.38 -1.76 -22.17
C THR A 115 11.17 -2.54 -22.66
N LEU A 116 10.30 -1.87 -23.41
CA LEU A 116 9.11 -2.45 -24.02
C LEU A 116 9.46 -2.98 -25.41
N THR A 117 9.15 -4.25 -25.70
CA THR A 117 9.55 -4.87 -26.96
C THR A 117 8.41 -4.95 -27.98
N ARG A 118 7.18 -4.71 -27.57
CA ARG A 118 5.99 -4.79 -28.43
C ARG A 118 4.84 -3.96 -27.86
N PRO A 119 3.86 -3.51 -28.68
CA PRO A 119 2.65 -2.86 -28.19
C PRO A 119 1.79 -3.86 -27.39
N LEU A 120 0.91 -3.32 -26.56
CA LEU A 120 -0.12 -4.12 -25.91
C LEU A 120 -1.07 -4.66 -26.99
N ARG A 121 -1.48 -5.91 -26.86
CA ARG A 121 -2.42 -6.55 -27.78
C ARG A 121 -3.78 -6.76 -27.15
N SER A 122 -4.82 -6.69 -27.95
CA SER A 122 -6.16 -7.16 -27.59
C SER A 122 -6.19 -8.71 -27.53
N GLY A 123 -7.29 -9.27 -27.04
CA GLY A 123 -7.53 -10.70 -26.94
C GLY A 123 -7.30 -11.26 -25.54
N THR A 124 -7.10 -12.57 -25.43
CA THR A 124 -7.04 -13.26 -24.14
C THR A 124 -5.68 -13.13 -23.47
N TRP A 125 -5.71 -12.73 -22.20
CA TRP A 125 -4.58 -12.67 -21.26
C TRP A 125 -4.80 -13.69 -20.14
N THR A 126 -3.98 -14.73 -20.08
CA THR A 126 -4.02 -15.73 -19.00
C THR A 126 -2.93 -15.38 -17.98
N LEU A 127 -3.32 -15.07 -16.74
CA LEU A 127 -2.43 -14.54 -15.73
C LEU A 127 -2.61 -15.24 -14.39
N SER A 128 -1.49 -15.47 -13.69
CA SER A 128 -1.52 -15.77 -12.27
C SER A 128 -1.60 -14.45 -11.48
N ALA A 129 -2.58 -14.31 -10.62
CA ALA A 129 -2.70 -13.21 -9.68
C ALA A 129 -2.38 -13.64 -8.23
N ALA A 130 -1.76 -14.81 -8.04
CA ALA A 130 -1.39 -15.34 -6.73
C ALA A 130 -0.25 -14.57 -6.04
N ALA A 131 0.62 -13.92 -6.83
CA ALA A 131 1.73 -13.13 -6.29
C ALA A 131 1.39 -11.63 -6.19
N THR A 132 0.57 -11.12 -7.09
CA THR A 132 0.20 -9.68 -7.13
C THR A 132 -0.98 -9.41 -8.05
N SER A 133 -1.93 -8.61 -7.58
CA SER A 133 -3.04 -8.08 -8.37
C SER A 133 -2.67 -6.83 -9.19
N GLN A 134 -1.45 -6.28 -9.02
CA GLN A 134 -1.09 -4.99 -9.63
C GLN A 134 -1.02 -5.04 -11.14
N VAL A 135 -0.49 -6.13 -11.74
CA VAL A 135 -0.44 -6.26 -13.21
C VAL A 135 -1.85 -6.36 -13.80
N VAL A 136 -2.74 -7.10 -13.12
CA VAL A 136 -4.15 -7.19 -13.53
C VAL A 136 -4.79 -5.79 -13.49
N SER A 137 -4.58 -5.01 -12.43
CA SER A 137 -5.05 -3.62 -12.36
C SER A 137 -4.50 -2.75 -13.49
N GLY A 138 -3.21 -2.91 -13.83
CA GLY A 138 -2.60 -2.19 -14.95
C GLY A 138 -3.23 -2.53 -16.30
N LEU A 139 -3.49 -3.81 -16.55
CA LEU A 139 -4.18 -4.28 -17.76
C LEU A 139 -5.62 -3.79 -17.82
N LEU A 140 -6.36 -3.84 -16.71
CA LEU A 140 -7.73 -3.30 -16.63
C LEU A 140 -7.80 -1.80 -16.99
N MET A 141 -6.75 -1.02 -16.68
CA MET A 141 -6.66 0.39 -17.06
C MET A 141 -6.15 0.62 -18.49
N ALA A 142 -5.46 -0.34 -19.10
CA ALA A 142 -4.84 -0.18 -20.42
C ALA A 142 -5.64 -0.78 -21.55
N LEU A 143 -6.24 -1.96 -21.35
CA LEU A 143 -6.97 -2.71 -22.40
C LEU A 143 -8.19 -1.96 -22.98
N PRO A 144 -8.94 -1.15 -22.20
CA PRO A 144 -10.05 -0.36 -22.76
C PRO A 144 -9.64 0.61 -23.88
N LEU A 145 -8.36 1.00 -23.94
CA LEU A 145 -7.83 1.91 -24.97
C LEU A 145 -7.60 1.22 -26.32
N LEU A 146 -7.54 -0.09 -26.34
CA LEU A 146 -7.30 -0.86 -27.58
C LEU A 146 -8.59 -0.96 -28.40
N PRO A 147 -8.50 -1.10 -29.74
CA PRO A 147 -9.68 -1.10 -30.61
C PRO A 147 -10.58 -2.31 -30.42
N GLU A 148 -10.01 -3.47 -30.07
CA GLU A 148 -10.75 -4.73 -29.94
C GLU A 148 -10.91 -5.14 -28.48
N SER A 149 -11.94 -5.96 -28.19
CA SER A 149 -12.20 -6.49 -26.86
C SER A 149 -11.10 -7.43 -26.35
N SER A 150 -11.01 -7.55 -25.05
CA SER A 150 -10.03 -8.41 -24.39
C SER A 150 -10.64 -9.14 -23.19
N ASP A 151 -10.08 -10.31 -22.89
CA ASP A 151 -10.42 -11.11 -21.72
C ASP A 151 -9.19 -11.30 -20.84
N ILE A 152 -9.34 -11.10 -19.55
CA ILE A 152 -8.35 -11.47 -18.55
C ILE A 152 -8.85 -12.73 -17.84
N MET A 153 -8.12 -13.83 -18.00
CA MET A 153 -8.38 -15.12 -17.34
C MET A 153 -7.37 -15.29 -16.19
N LEU A 154 -7.87 -15.43 -14.97
CA LEU A 154 -7.04 -15.67 -13.79
C LEU A 154 -6.93 -17.17 -13.53
N THR A 155 -5.70 -17.69 -13.45
CA THR A 155 -5.46 -19.13 -13.23
C THR A 155 -5.73 -19.55 -11.79
N GLU A 156 -5.66 -18.61 -10.83
CA GLU A 156 -5.97 -18.82 -9.41
C GLU A 156 -6.77 -17.64 -8.83
N LYS A 157 -7.32 -17.87 -7.63
CA LYS A 157 -7.93 -16.76 -6.86
C LYS A 157 -6.90 -15.65 -6.66
N PRO A 158 -7.22 -14.40 -7.07
CA PRO A 158 -6.29 -13.29 -6.92
C PRO A 158 -6.07 -12.95 -5.44
N VAL A 159 -4.84 -12.61 -5.09
CA VAL A 159 -4.54 -11.94 -3.83
C VAL A 159 -4.93 -10.46 -3.92
N SER A 160 -5.27 -9.88 -2.79
CA SER A 160 -5.61 -8.44 -2.71
C SER A 160 -6.80 -8.08 -3.62
N ARG A 161 -7.83 -8.93 -3.64
CA ARG A 161 -9.05 -8.77 -4.43
C ARG A 161 -9.70 -7.38 -4.28
N PRO A 162 -9.81 -6.78 -3.07
CA PRO A 162 -10.40 -5.45 -2.90
C PRO A 162 -9.73 -4.36 -3.75
N TYR A 163 -8.45 -4.52 -4.08
CA TYR A 163 -7.75 -3.56 -4.95
C TYR A 163 -8.07 -3.73 -6.44
N LEU A 164 -8.50 -4.91 -6.88
CA LEU A 164 -9.07 -5.11 -8.22
C LEU A 164 -10.46 -4.47 -8.30
N ASP A 165 -11.29 -4.69 -7.28
CA ASP A 165 -12.60 -4.08 -7.17
C ASP A 165 -12.51 -2.55 -7.13
N MET A 166 -11.54 -1.99 -6.41
CA MET A 166 -11.23 -0.56 -6.42
C MET A 166 -10.89 -0.09 -7.84
N THR A 167 -10.09 -0.86 -8.59
CA THR A 167 -9.75 -0.51 -9.99
C THR A 167 -11.00 -0.45 -10.85
N CYS A 168 -11.86 -1.46 -10.79
CA CYS A 168 -13.11 -1.49 -11.56
C CYS A 168 -14.05 -0.32 -11.21
N ARG A 169 -14.16 0.03 -9.93
CA ARG A 169 -14.99 1.17 -9.47
C ARG A 169 -14.43 2.51 -9.96
N VAL A 170 -13.11 2.72 -9.92
CA VAL A 170 -12.48 3.93 -10.46
C VAL A 170 -12.66 4.01 -11.98
N LEU A 171 -12.51 2.92 -12.70
CA LEU A 171 -12.77 2.84 -14.14
C LEU A 171 -14.22 3.22 -14.46
N GLN A 172 -15.18 2.64 -13.75
CA GLN A 172 -16.62 2.96 -13.90
C GLN A 172 -16.90 4.44 -13.62
N HIS A 173 -16.26 5.05 -12.62
CA HIS A 173 -16.38 6.48 -12.31
C HIS A 173 -15.92 7.36 -13.48
N HIS A 174 -14.91 6.90 -14.21
CA HIS A 174 -14.41 7.54 -15.43
C HIS A 174 -15.08 7.06 -16.72
N GLY A 175 -16.24 6.38 -16.62
CA GLY A 175 -17.05 5.97 -17.77
C GLY A 175 -16.52 4.75 -18.52
N VAL A 176 -15.57 4.02 -17.97
CA VAL A 176 -15.01 2.77 -18.51
C VAL A 176 -15.68 1.58 -17.85
N VAL A 177 -16.22 0.65 -18.64
CA VAL A 177 -16.94 -0.53 -18.15
C VAL A 177 -16.05 -1.77 -18.27
N VAL A 178 -15.95 -2.50 -17.17
CA VAL A 178 -15.30 -3.81 -17.10
C VAL A 178 -16.34 -4.78 -16.55
N ALA A 179 -16.62 -5.84 -17.30
CA ALA A 179 -17.51 -6.90 -16.87
C ALA A 179 -16.71 -7.98 -16.11
N GLU A 180 -17.13 -8.30 -14.91
CA GLU A 180 -16.58 -9.44 -14.18
C GLU A 180 -17.17 -10.73 -14.72
N THR A 181 -16.31 -11.74 -14.94
CA THR A 181 -16.67 -13.06 -15.45
C THR A 181 -16.25 -14.15 -14.46
N PRO A 182 -16.78 -15.37 -14.54
CA PRO A 182 -16.27 -16.49 -13.76
C PRO A 182 -14.76 -16.70 -14.04
N GLY A 183 -13.92 -16.34 -13.07
CA GLY A 183 -12.46 -16.48 -13.19
C GLY A 183 -11.71 -15.34 -13.84
N GLY A 184 -12.33 -14.17 -14.06
CA GLY A 184 -11.61 -13.04 -14.64
C GLY A 184 -12.44 -11.82 -14.98
N TYR A 185 -12.09 -11.18 -16.12
CA TYR A 185 -12.71 -9.93 -16.56
C TYR A 185 -12.84 -9.92 -18.08
N HIS A 186 -13.96 -9.37 -18.58
CA HIS A 186 -14.14 -9.00 -19.97
C HIS A 186 -14.11 -7.48 -20.12
N ILE A 187 -13.39 -6.98 -21.10
CA ILE A 187 -13.17 -5.57 -21.37
C ILE A 187 -13.48 -5.29 -22.84
N ASP A 188 -14.51 -4.52 -23.12
CA ASP A 188 -14.76 -4.01 -24.46
C ASP A 188 -13.64 -3.03 -24.86
N GLY A 189 -13.21 -3.11 -26.12
CA GLY A 189 -12.23 -2.18 -26.68
C GLY A 189 -12.85 -0.84 -27.10
N GLY A 190 -11.98 0.11 -27.48
CA GLY A 190 -12.40 1.42 -27.98
C GLY A 190 -13.10 2.32 -26.99
N GLN A 191 -12.96 2.06 -25.68
CA GLN A 191 -13.59 2.88 -24.66
C GLN A 191 -12.82 4.18 -24.44
N THR A 192 -13.52 5.22 -24.02
CA THR A 192 -12.96 6.55 -23.77
C THR A 192 -13.15 6.93 -22.31
N TYR A 193 -12.06 7.33 -21.68
CA TYR A 193 -12.07 7.87 -20.31
C TYR A 193 -12.74 9.24 -20.30
N ARG A 194 -13.63 9.46 -19.34
CA ARG A 194 -14.40 10.71 -19.20
C ARG A 194 -13.91 11.49 -17.99
N PRO A 195 -13.86 12.84 -18.10
CA PRO A 195 -13.61 13.69 -16.95
C PRO A 195 -14.61 13.43 -15.83
N ALA A 196 -14.09 13.30 -14.60
CA ALA A 196 -14.89 13.08 -13.41
C ALA A 196 -14.29 13.84 -12.21
N PRO A 197 -15.06 14.12 -11.14
CA PRO A 197 -14.54 14.62 -9.87
C PRO A 197 -13.46 13.66 -9.30
N LEU A 198 -12.45 14.21 -8.63
CA LEU A 198 -11.44 13.40 -7.97
C LEU A 198 -12.07 12.56 -6.84
N LEU A 199 -11.90 11.24 -6.91
CA LEU A 199 -12.26 10.36 -5.80
C LEU A 199 -11.17 10.43 -4.72
N THR A 200 -11.61 10.62 -3.49
CA THR A 200 -10.73 10.71 -2.33
C THR A 200 -11.24 9.82 -1.20
N ALA A 201 -10.32 9.29 -0.42
CA ALA A 201 -10.59 8.49 0.77
C ALA A 201 -9.37 8.52 1.71
N PRO A 202 -9.56 8.36 3.02
CA PRO A 202 -8.44 8.15 3.93
C PRO A 202 -7.70 6.84 3.61
N ASP A 203 -6.39 6.81 3.81
CA ASP A 203 -5.60 5.58 3.65
C ASP A 203 -5.77 4.66 4.87
N TRP A 204 -6.56 3.62 4.72
CA TRP A 204 -6.83 2.66 5.79
C TRP A 204 -5.61 1.83 6.20
N SER A 205 -4.68 1.59 5.29
CA SER A 205 -3.42 0.94 5.64
C SER A 205 -2.56 1.82 6.56
N ALA A 206 -2.59 3.15 6.36
CA ALA A 206 -1.92 4.11 7.24
C ALA A 206 -2.69 4.29 8.55
N ALA A 207 -4.03 4.40 8.48
CA ALA A 207 -4.91 4.53 9.64
C ALA A 207 -4.74 3.37 10.62
N ALA A 208 -4.52 2.15 10.13
CA ALA A 208 -4.42 0.94 10.94
C ALA A 208 -3.35 1.03 12.03
N TYR A 209 -2.23 1.71 11.79
CA TYR A 209 -1.18 1.91 12.79
C TYR A 209 -1.64 2.77 13.97
N TRP A 210 -2.32 3.87 13.67
CA TRP A 210 -2.86 4.79 14.68
C TRP A 210 -4.03 4.17 15.45
N LEU A 211 -4.89 3.42 14.76
CA LEU A 211 -5.99 2.69 15.38
C LEU A 211 -5.49 1.62 16.36
N VAL A 212 -4.42 0.89 16.01
CA VAL A 212 -3.77 -0.07 16.91
C VAL A 212 -3.19 0.65 18.12
N LEU A 213 -2.44 1.76 17.93
CA LEU A 213 -1.90 2.56 19.04
C LEU A 213 -3.02 3.04 19.97
N ALA A 214 -4.08 3.61 19.42
CA ALA A 214 -5.23 4.09 20.19
C ALA A 214 -5.86 2.96 21.00
N ARG A 215 -6.06 1.79 20.39
CA ARG A 215 -6.69 0.63 21.04
C ARG A 215 -5.83 0.06 22.17
N VAL A 216 -4.52 -0.12 21.95
CA VAL A 216 -3.62 -0.66 22.97
C VAL A 216 -3.46 0.34 24.13
N GLN A 217 -3.33 1.63 23.85
CA GLN A 217 -3.27 2.65 24.92
C GLN A 217 -4.57 2.69 25.74
N GLN A 218 -5.72 2.51 25.10
CA GLN A 218 -7.01 2.40 25.80
C GLN A 218 -7.07 1.18 26.72
N GLN A 219 -6.59 0.02 26.27
CA GLN A 219 -6.56 -1.21 27.07
C GLN A 219 -5.66 -1.10 28.31
N ARG A 220 -4.54 -0.36 28.19
CA ARG A 220 -3.58 -0.15 29.30
C ARG A 220 -4.03 0.86 30.36
N THR A 221 -5.06 1.65 30.08
CA THR A 221 -5.63 2.62 31.04
C THR A 221 -6.76 1.98 31.83
N SER A 222 -6.41 1.31 32.94
CA SER A 222 -7.39 0.83 33.92
C SER A 222 -7.99 2.05 34.63
N GLY A 223 -9.29 2.33 34.45
CA GLY A 223 -9.99 3.32 35.27
C GLY A 223 -10.49 4.57 34.57
N GLY A 224 -11.09 4.45 33.39
CA GLY A 224 -12.05 5.45 32.90
C GLY A 224 -11.52 6.80 32.40
N THR A 225 -10.23 6.99 32.29
CA THR A 225 -9.68 8.15 31.54
C THR A 225 -9.85 7.87 30.04
N ARG A 226 -10.63 8.70 29.37
CA ARG A 226 -10.81 8.66 27.91
C ARG A 226 -9.45 8.57 27.24
N ASN A 227 -9.31 7.64 26.30
CA ASN A 227 -8.17 7.63 25.40
C ASN A 227 -8.15 8.97 24.64
N ASP A 228 -7.04 9.68 24.76
CA ASP A 228 -6.91 11.00 24.16
C ASP A 228 -6.46 10.95 22.69
N LEU A 229 -6.01 9.76 22.18
CA LEU A 229 -5.63 9.59 20.78
C LEU A 229 -6.86 9.27 19.92
N ARG A 230 -7.10 10.09 18.91
CA ARG A 230 -8.18 9.93 17.94
C ARG A 230 -7.62 9.85 16.53
N VAL A 231 -8.24 9.04 15.67
CA VAL A 231 -7.91 8.95 14.25
C VAL A 231 -9.06 9.57 13.47
N ALA A 232 -8.77 10.67 12.77
CA ALA A 232 -9.73 11.30 11.89
C ALA A 232 -9.68 10.57 10.52
N LEU A 233 -10.76 9.91 10.20
CA LEU A 233 -10.96 9.19 8.94
C LEU A 233 -11.81 10.03 7.96
N HIS A 234 -11.81 11.35 8.16
CA HIS A 234 -12.49 12.27 7.26
C HIS A 234 -11.55 12.68 6.13
N ASP A 235 -12.09 12.79 4.96
CA ASP A 235 -11.40 13.37 3.83
C ASP A 235 -11.36 14.89 4.00
N THR A 236 -10.32 15.38 4.66
CA THR A 236 -10.11 16.82 4.87
C THR A 236 -9.87 17.58 3.56
N GLN A 237 -9.61 16.88 2.46
CA GLN A 237 -9.44 17.51 1.14
C GLN A 237 -10.75 17.64 0.37
N ALA A 238 -11.80 16.91 0.74
CA ALA A 238 -13.11 17.02 0.11
C ALA A 238 -13.79 18.37 0.40
N GLU A 239 -13.51 18.98 1.55
CA GLU A 239 -14.08 20.27 1.94
C GLU A 239 -13.44 21.46 1.21
N ASP A 240 -12.16 21.35 0.82
CA ASP A 240 -11.39 22.45 0.22
C ASP A 240 -11.30 22.39 -1.31
N THR A 241 -11.71 21.29 -1.94
CA THR A 241 -11.66 21.13 -3.39
C THR A 241 -13.05 20.93 -3.98
N PRO A 242 -13.63 21.91 -4.70
CA PRO A 242 -14.98 21.83 -5.28
C PRO A 242 -15.19 20.68 -6.26
N LEU A 243 -14.14 19.94 -6.62
CA LEU A 243 -14.11 18.87 -7.61
C LEU A 243 -13.75 17.50 -7.01
N SER A 244 -13.77 17.33 -5.69
CA SER A 244 -13.52 16.04 -5.03
C SER A 244 -14.81 15.38 -4.56
N CYS A 245 -14.83 14.06 -4.53
CA CYS A 245 -15.93 13.24 -4.07
C CYS A 245 -15.39 12.16 -3.11
N GLY A 246 -15.78 12.22 -1.84
CA GLY A 246 -15.45 11.20 -0.86
C GLY A 246 -16.07 9.85 -1.21
N VAL A 247 -15.33 8.77 -0.97
CA VAL A 247 -15.83 7.40 -1.16
C VAL A 247 -16.03 6.68 0.17
N SER A 248 -16.92 5.69 0.16
CA SER A 248 -17.18 4.87 1.36
C SER A 248 -15.92 4.15 1.86
N PRO A 249 -15.78 3.93 3.17
CA PRO A 249 -14.65 3.18 3.75
C PRO A 249 -14.39 1.82 3.11
N GLY A 250 -15.42 1.10 2.72
CA GLY A 250 -15.34 -0.22 2.06
C GLY A 250 -14.70 -0.26 0.66
N TRP A 251 -14.17 0.86 0.16
CA TRP A 251 -13.38 0.88 -1.07
C TRP A 251 -11.97 0.34 -0.86
N GLN A 252 -11.42 0.42 0.34
CA GLN A 252 -10.14 -0.18 0.69
C GLN A 252 -10.39 -1.34 1.69
N GLY A 253 -9.99 -2.56 1.34
CA GLY A 253 -10.20 -3.76 2.16
C GLY A 253 -9.67 -3.64 3.58
N ASP A 254 -8.61 -2.84 3.77
CA ASP A 254 -7.96 -2.62 5.06
C ASP A 254 -8.88 -1.94 6.11
N SER A 255 -10.06 -1.42 5.70
CA SER A 255 -11.06 -0.90 6.64
C SER A 255 -11.57 -1.94 7.63
N ILE A 256 -11.43 -3.23 7.34
CA ILE A 256 -11.74 -4.35 8.24
C ILE A 256 -10.95 -4.29 9.56
N ILE A 257 -9.88 -3.50 9.61
CA ILE A 257 -9.09 -3.30 10.85
C ILE A 257 -9.96 -2.89 12.04
N GLU A 258 -11.01 -2.09 11.84
CA GLU A 258 -11.92 -1.70 12.91
C GLU A 258 -12.66 -2.90 13.52
N GLU A 259 -13.03 -3.90 12.71
CA GLU A 259 -13.64 -5.13 13.18
C GLU A 259 -12.61 -5.96 13.96
N TYR A 260 -11.42 -6.18 13.43
CA TYR A 260 -10.35 -6.92 14.08
C TYR A 260 -9.91 -6.31 15.41
N LEU A 261 -9.97 -4.98 15.57
CA LEU A 261 -9.64 -4.33 16.83
C LEU A 261 -10.76 -4.44 17.88
N ARG A 262 -11.99 -4.76 17.50
CA ARG A 262 -13.07 -5.09 18.46
C ARG A 262 -12.86 -6.48 19.03
N ASP A 263 -12.63 -7.45 18.16
CA ASP A 263 -12.33 -8.84 18.53
C ASP A 263 -11.48 -9.50 17.44
N VAL A 264 -10.16 -9.56 17.70
CA VAL A 264 -9.24 -10.17 16.74
C VAL A 264 -9.49 -11.69 16.66
N PRO A 265 -9.74 -12.25 15.47
CA PRO A 265 -9.91 -13.68 15.32
C PRO A 265 -8.65 -14.45 15.72
N GLN A 266 -8.80 -15.69 16.14
CA GLN A 266 -7.66 -16.57 16.41
C GLN A 266 -6.82 -16.82 15.14
N THR A 267 -7.48 -16.80 13.98
CA THR A 267 -6.82 -16.88 12.66
C THR A 267 -7.26 -15.73 11.78
N VAL A 268 -6.30 -15.01 11.21
CA VAL A 268 -6.49 -13.88 10.29
C VAL A 268 -5.91 -14.26 8.94
N ASP A 269 -6.74 -14.32 7.91
CA ASP A 269 -6.30 -14.49 6.52
C ASP A 269 -5.95 -13.11 5.92
N LEU A 270 -4.70 -12.96 5.50
CA LEU A 270 -4.16 -11.71 4.94
C LEU A 270 -4.20 -11.66 3.41
N THR A 271 -4.78 -12.66 2.77
CA THR A 271 -4.82 -12.74 1.30
C THR A 271 -5.39 -11.47 0.67
N ASP A 272 -6.45 -10.90 1.25
CA ASP A 272 -7.14 -9.71 0.74
C ASP A 272 -6.68 -8.39 1.39
N THR A 273 -6.01 -8.45 2.57
CA THR A 273 -5.58 -7.28 3.34
C THR A 273 -4.11 -7.39 3.77
N PRO A 274 -3.19 -7.55 2.81
CA PRO A 274 -1.77 -7.83 3.09
C PRO A 274 -1.06 -6.75 3.92
N ASP A 275 -1.51 -5.52 3.80
CA ASP A 275 -0.91 -4.38 4.46
C ASP A 275 -1.28 -4.28 5.94
N LEU A 276 -2.27 -5.05 6.38
CA LEU A 276 -2.65 -5.17 7.79
C LEU A 276 -1.74 -6.11 8.61
N LEU A 277 -0.86 -6.90 7.98
CA LEU A 277 0.06 -7.78 8.72
C LEU A 277 0.80 -7.02 9.83
N MET A 278 1.44 -5.89 9.52
CA MET A 278 2.29 -5.16 10.45
C MET A 278 1.52 -4.58 11.65
N PRO A 279 0.45 -3.78 11.46
CA PRO A 279 -0.30 -3.25 12.59
C PRO A 279 -1.01 -4.34 13.39
N LEU A 280 -1.57 -5.38 12.76
CA LEU A 280 -2.22 -6.48 13.47
C LEU A 280 -1.22 -7.38 14.22
N ALA A 281 -0.02 -7.59 13.68
CA ALA A 281 1.05 -8.30 14.38
C ALA A 281 1.46 -7.58 15.67
N LEU A 282 1.58 -6.24 15.63
CA LEU A 282 1.81 -5.44 16.84
C LEU A 282 0.66 -5.56 17.84
N TYR A 283 -0.58 -5.49 17.34
CA TYR A 283 -1.76 -5.65 18.20
C TYR A 283 -1.78 -7.02 18.87
N ALA A 284 -1.58 -8.10 18.10
CA ALA A 284 -1.55 -9.47 18.60
C ALA A 284 -0.41 -9.69 19.61
N ALA A 285 0.78 -9.12 19.37
CA ALA A 285 1.92 -9.20 20.28
C ALA A 285 1.63 -8.59 21.67
N LEU A 286 0.68 -7.65 21.75
CA LEU A 286 0.29 -6.96 22.98
C LEU A 286 -1.07 -7.41 23.54
N GLN A 287 -1.49 -8.65 23.23
CA GLN A 287 -2.69 -9.30 23.80
C GLN A 287 -2.27 -10.49 24.70
N PRO A 288 -1.90 -10.27 25.97
CA PRO A 288 -1.38 -11.32 26.84
C PRO A 288 -2.35 -12.52 26.95
N GLY A 289 -1.80 -13.74 26.87
CA GLY A 289 -2.57 -14.98 26.98
C GLY A 289 -3.35 -15.36 25.72
N ARG A 290 -3.28 -14.55 24.64
CA ARG A 290 -3.88 -14.90 23.34
C ARG A 290 -2.80 -15.31 22.35
N THR A 291 -3.14 -16.23 21.45
CA THR A 291 -2.31 -16.59 20.30
C THR A 291 -3.12 -16.32 19.04
N THR A 292 -2.52 -15.54 18.12
CA THR A 292 -3.11 -15.21 16.83
C THR A 292 -2.26 -15.80 15.71
N ARG A 293 -2.90 -16.48 14.76
CA ARG A 293 -2.27 -17.03 13.56
C ARG A 293 -2.65 -16.16 12.36
N PHE A 294 -1.65 -15.66 11.66
CA PHE A 294 -1.79 -14.98 10.38
C PHE A 294 -1.48 -15.98 9.26
N THR A 295 -2.35 -16.09 8.27
CA THR A 295 -2.22 -16.98 7.11
C THR A 295 -2.23 -16.18 5.81
N GLY A 296 -1.87 -16.82 4.68
CA GLY A 296 -1.78 -16.12 3.41
C GLY A 296 -0.61 -15.11 3.39
N CYS A 297 0.49 -15.40 4.09
CA CYS A 297 1.65 -14.51 4.19
C CYS A 297 2.69 -14.77 3.10
N GLY A 298 2.64 -15.89 2.40
CA GLY A 298 3.71 -16.32 1.49
C GLY A 298 4.03 -15.32 0.38
N PHE A 299 3.00 -14.74 -0.25
CA PHE A 299 3.22 -13.74 -1.30
C PHE A 299 3.79 -12.41 -0.79
N LEU A 300 3.72 -12.15 0.52
CA LEU A 300 4.28 -10.94 1.13
C LEU A 300 5.82 -10.97 1.18
N ARG A 301 6.44 -12.14 0.99
CA ARG A 301 7.90 -12.27 0.91
C ARG A 301 8.50 -11.59 -0.33
N GLY A 302 7.70 -11.45 -1.38
CA GLY A 302 8.07 -10.75 -2.62
C GLY A 302 7.76 -9.25 -2.65
N LYS A 303 7.40 -8.64 -1.53
CA LYS A 303 7.12 -7.19 -1.42
C LYS A 303 8.42 -6.37 -1.25
N GLU A 304 8.32 -5.16 -0.72
CA GLU A 304 9.44 -4.25 -0.44
C GLU A 304 10.54 -4.92 0.40
N SER A 305 10.12 -5.70 1.39
CA SER A 305 10.95 -6.62 2.16
C SER A 305 10.33 -8.03 2.12
N ASP A 306 10.98 -9.03 2.67
CA ASP A 306 10.30 -10.24 3.15
C ASP A 306 9.52 -9.86 4.41
N ARG A 307 8.28 -9.38 4.22
CA ARG A 307 7.48 -8.78 5.30
C ARG A 307 7.24 -9.71 6.47
N PRO A 308 6.82 -10.98 6.29
CA PRO A 308 6.71 -11.93 7.40
C PRO A 308 7.98 -12.05 8.21
N HIS A 309 9.13 -12.19 7.54
CA HIS A 309 10.43 -12.27 8.19
C HIS A 309 10.78 -10.97 8.93
N ALA A 310 10.64 -9.82 8.28
CA ALA A 310 10.95 -8.53 8.89
C ALA A 310 10.07 -8.24 10.12
N VAL A 311 8.76 -8.56 10.07
CA VAL A 311 7.86 -8.46 11.22
C VAL A 311 8.32 -9.36 12.36
N ALA A 312 8.67 -10.62 12.05
CA ALA A 312 9.15 -11.57 13.06
C ALA A 312 10.43 -11.06 13.71
N GLN A 313 11.40 -10.57 12.95
CA GLN A 313 12.66 -10.02 13.45
C GLN A 313 12.44 -8.80 14.34
N VAL A 314 11.65 -7.82 13.90
CA VAL A 314 11.38 -6.60 14.68
C VAL A 314 10.69 -6.96 15.99
N LEU A 315 9.61 -7.73 15.94
CA LEU A 315 8.83 -8.06 17.14
C LEU A 315 9.62 -8.97 18.10
N HIS A 316 10.39 -9.93 17.58
CA HIS A 316 11.26 -10.79 18.40
C HIS A 316 12.34 -9.97 19.12
N THR A 317 13.01 -9.05 18.42
CA THR A 317 13.99 -8.13 19.01
C THR A 317 13.40 -7.30 20.14
N LEU A 318 12.13 -6.95 20.04
CA LEU A 318 11.41 -6.20 21.07
C LEU A 318 10.74 -7.10 22.13
N GLY A 319 11.01 -8.39 22.16
CA GLY A 319 10.58 -9.34 23.20
C GLY A 319 9.25 -10.04 22.96
N ALA A 320 8.65 -9.90 21.78
CA ALA A 320 7.45 -10.66 21.43
C ALA A 320 7.76 -12.12 21.06
N GLN A 321 6.77 -13.00 21.25
CA GLN A 321 6.88 -14.42 20.86
C GLN A 321 6.26 -14.63 19.48
N VAL A 322 7.13 -14.82 18.48
CA VAL A 322 6.74 -14.97 17.08
C VAL A 322 7.31 -16.26 16.52
N GLN A 323 6.48 -17.05 15.85
CA GLN A 323 6.88 -18.23 15.10
C GLN A 323 6.57 -18.01 13.62
N GLU A 324 7.59 -18.09 12.79
CA GLU A 324 7.48 -17.91 11.35
C GLU A 324 7.44 -19.24 10.63
N ALA A 325 6.55 -19.36 9.63
CA ALA A 325 6.48 -20.47 8.68
C ALA A 325 6.41 -19.93 7.25
N ALA A 326 6.45 -20.80 6.25
CA ALA A 326 6.47 -20.41 4.84
C ALA A 326 5.33 -19.47 4.44
N ASP A 327 4.10 -19.75 4.91
CA ASP A 327 2.88 -18.99 4.59
C ASP A 327 2.11 -18.51 5.82
N SER A 328 2.74 -18.48 6.98
CA SER A 328 2.05 -18.01 8.20
C SER A 328 3.00 -17.46 9.25
N LEU A 329 2.47 -16.58 10.10
CA LEU A 329 3.05 -16.14 11.37
C LEU A 329 2.12 -16.52 12.51
N VAL A 330 2.68 -17.02 13.61
CA VAL A 330 1.94 -17.25 14.87
C VAL A 330 2.53 -16.36 15.94
N ILE A 331 1.71 -15.52 16.54
CA ILE A 331 2.13 -14.56 17.56
C ILE A 331 1.42 -14.85 18.85
N THR A 332 2.17 -15.10 19.91
CA THR A 332 1.67 -15.23 21.27
C THR A 332 1.89 -13.90 22.02
N GLY A 333 0.80 -13.34 22.51
CA GLY A 333 0.81 -12.04 23.17
C GLY A 333 1.57 -12.05 24.50
N VAL A 334 2.35 -10.97 24.69
CA VAL A 334 3.18 -10.70 25.86
C VAL A 334 2.63 -9.51 26.65
N SER A 335 3.04 -9.36 27.91
CA SER A 335 2.60 -8.25 28.77
C SER A 335 3.18 -6.88 28.39
N GLY A 336 4.32 -6.86 27.67
CA GLY A 336 4.98 -5.65 27.21
C GLY A 336 6.07 -5.96 26.21
N LEU A 337 6.48 -4.94 25.45
CA LEU A 337 7.63 -4.97 24.57
C LEU A 337 8.80 -4.23 25.22
N HIS A 338 10.02 -4.62 24.88
CA HIS A 338 11.24 -4.00 25.38
C HIS A 338 11.82 -3.00 24.39
N GLY A 339 12.75 -2.14 24.86
CA GLY A 339 13.60 -1.37 23.98
C GLY A 339 14.57 -2.26 23.20
N GLY A 340 15.10 -1.75 22.08
CA GLY A 340 16.04 -2.50 21.25
C GLY A 340 16.48 -1.75 20.00
N CYS A 341 17.30 -2.41 19.16
CA CYS A 341 17.71 -1.89 17.86
C CYS A 341 17.08 -2.72 16.76
N VAL A 342 16.35 -2.07 15.84
CA VAL A 342 15.62 -2.69 14.76
C VAL A 342 15.92 -2.02 13.43
N ASP A 343 15.70 -2.74 12.34
CA ASP A 343 15.86 -2.27 10.98
C ASP A 343 14.49 -2.22 10.27
N SER A 344 14.30 -1.23 9.41
CA SER A 344 13.12 -1.15 8.54
C SER A 344 13.16 -2.13 7.37
N PHE A 345 14.30 -2.76 7.10
CA PHE A 345 14.51 -3.63 5.93
C PHE A 345 14.19 -2.93 4.60
N GLY A 346 14.33 -1.59 4.54
CA GLY A 346 13.96 -0.80 3.37
C GLY A 346 12.43 -0.74 3.11
N ASP A 347 11.60 -1.10 4.09
CA ASP A 347 10.15 -1.14 3.95
C ASP A 347 9.47 -0.12 4.90
N HIS A 348 8.71 0.80 4.30
CA HIS A 348 7.97 1.84 5.02
C HIS A 348 7.00 1.27 6.07
N ARG A 349 6.40 0.12 5.80
CA ARG A 349 5.45 -0.51 6.74
C ARG A 349 6.15 -1.11 7.95
N ILE A 350 7.36 -1.61 7.76
CA ILE A 350 8.20 -2.08 8.88
C ILE A 350 8.71 -0.89 9.69
N ALA A 351 9.09 0.21 9.03
CA ALA A 351 9.46 1.44 9.74
C ALA A 351 8.29 1.97 10.62
N MET A 352 7.06 1.98 10.07
CA MET A 352 5.87 2.37 10.84
C MET A 352 5.55 1.40 11.98
N LEU A 353 5.72 0.08 11.76
CA LEU A 353 5.59 -0.93 12.80
C LEU A 353 6.54 -0.65 13.97
N ALA A 354 7.83 -0.42 13.67
CA ALA A 354 8.86 -0.13 14.67
C ALA A 354 8.54 1.16 15.45
N GLY A 355 8.06 2.20 14.74
CA GLY A 355 7.62 3.45 15.35
C GLY A 355 6.48 3.26 16.34
N CYS A 356 5.45 2.53 15.95
CA CYS A 356 4.31 2.24 16.82
C CYS A 356 4.70 1.33 18.00
N ALA A 357 5.54 0.32 17.77
CA ALA A 357 6.04 -0.56 18.83
C ALA A 357 6.85 0.22 19.87
N ALA A 358 7.68 1.18 19.44
CA ALA A 358 8.47 2.02 20.31
C ALA A 358 7.62 2.86 21.28
N MET A 359 6.48 3.40 20.80
CA MET A 359 5.55 4.15 21.65
C MET A 359 4.95 3.30 22.78
N LEU A 360 4.90 1.98 22.56
CA LEU A 360 4.27 1.00 23.47
C LEU A 360 5.30 0.14 24.24
N ALA A 361 6.59 0.29 23.98
CA ALA A 361 7.67 -0.43 24.65
C ALA A 361 7.96 0.13 26.06
N ASP A 362 8.78 -0.56 26.85
CA ASP A 362 9.25 -0.14 28.17
C ASP A 362 10.60 0.61 28.13
N GLY A 363 11.28 0.61 26.98
CA GLY A 363 12.56 1.25 26.74
C GLY A 363 12.67 1.83 25.34
N PRO A 364 13.72 2.65 25.07
CA PRO A 364 13.90 3.28 23.77
C PRO A 364 14.20 2.26 22.67
N VAL A 365 13.67 2.53 21.46
CA VAL A 365 13.93 1.74 20.26
C VAL A 365 14.76 2.57 19.28
N THR A 366 15.87 2.02 18.80
CA THR A 366 16.69 2.60 17.74
C THR A 366 16.27 1.96 16.42
N LEU A 367 15.82 2.76 15.47
CA LEU A 367 15.36 2.34 14.16
C LEU A 367 16.33 2.79 13.07
N THR A 368 16.85 1.87 12.26
CA THR A 368 17.56 2.16 11.01
C THR A 368 16.58 2.19 9.84
N GLY A 369 16.74 3.16 8.93
CA GLY A 369 15.87 3.32 7.74
C GLY A 369 14.54 4.01 8.04
N GLY A 370 14.52 4.96 8.98
CA GLY A 370 13.34 5.73 9.32
C GLY A 370 12.78 6.57 8.17
N GLU A 371 13.60 6.96 7.18
CA GLU A 371 13.19 7.69 5.98
C GLU A 371 12.24 6.91 5.08
N GLN A 372 12.19 5.60 5.20
CA GLN A 372 11.37 4.74 4.35
C GLN A 372 9.87 5.06 4.42
N VAL A 373 9.39 5.69 5.49
CA VAL A 373 7.99 6.11 5.62
C VAL A 373 7.54 7.05 4.48
N ALA A 374 8.47 7.81 3.88
CA ALA A 374 8.19 8.74 2.78
C ALA A 374 7.53 8.06 1.56
N LYS A 375 7.73 6.75 1.39
CA LYS A 375 7.13 5.94 0.33
C LYS A 375 5.59 5.97 0.34
N SER A 376 4.96 6.04 1.52
CA SER A 376 3.50 6.03 1.65
C SER A 376 2.93 7.03 2.63
N TYR A 377 3.72 7.50 3.60
CA TYR A 377 3.29 8.43 4.64
C TYR A 377 4.44 9.37 5.06
N PRO A 378 4.79 10.37 4.24
CA PRO A 378 5.94 11.26 4.50
C PRO A 378 5.88 11.97 5.85
N ASP A 379 4.70 12.37 6.29
CA ASP A 379 4.51 13.11 7.56
C ASP A 379 4.39 12.21 8.79
N PHE A 380 4.60 10.88 8.69
CA PHE A 380 4.40 9.95 9.79
C PHE A 380 5.14 10.33 11.09
N TRP A 381 6.42 10.67 11.00
CA TRP A 381 7.21 11.08 12.17
C TRP A 381 6.81 12.45 12.70
N LYS A 382 6.42 13.37 11.82
CA LYS A 382 5.90 14.69 12.19
C LYS A 382 4.58 14.57 12.96
N ASP A 383 3.66 13.74 12.45
CA ASP A 383 2.38 13.49 13.12
C ASP A 383 2.58 12.77 14.45
N MET A 384 3.51 11.81 14.51
CA MET A 384 3.87 11.15 15.77
C MET A 384 4.39 12.14 16.80
N ALA A 385 5.27 13.06 16.41
CA ALA A 385 5.80 14.10 17.29
C ALA A 385 4.70 15.10 17.71
N ALA A 386 3.81 15.50 16.81
CA ALA A 386 2.69 16.39 17.12
C ALA A 386 1.71 15.79 18.13
N LEU A 387 1.58 14.46 18.15
CA LEU A 387 0.78 13.73 19.13
C LEU A 387 1.51 13.48 20.47
N GLY A 388 2.74 13.97 20.62
CA GLY A 388 3.55 13.83 21.83
C GLY A 388 4.52 12.64 21.82
N GLY A 389 4.69 11.98 20.68
CA GLY A 389 5.72 10.95 20.50
C GLY A 389 7.11 11.58 20.53
N ARG A 390 7.98 11.05 21.38
CA ARG A 390 9.35 11.55 21.50
C ARG A 390 10.27 10.82 20.55
N THR A 391 10.83 11.57 19.58
CA THR A 391 11.74 11.07 18.55
C THR A 391 13.02 11.91 18.51
N GLU A 392 14.15 11.27 18.23
CA GLU A 392 15.47 11.89 18.09
C GLU A 392 16.12 11.35 16.83
N VAL A 393 16.64 12.22 15.97
CA VAL A 393 17.43 11.84 14.80
C VAL A 393 18.88 11.68 15.22
N LEU A 394 19.41 10.47 15.16
CA LEU A 394 20.81 10.19 15.50
C LEU A 394 21.71 10.39 14.27
N GLU A 395 21.24 9.94 13.10
CA GLU A 395 21.93 10.11 11.82
C GLU A 395 20.87 10.42 10.74
N PRO A 396 21.09 11.43 9.88
CA PRO A 396 20.12 11.86 8.86
C PRO A 396 19.93 10.86 7.70
#